data_d27ec79ac2fb877396da3672ebba38be
#
_entry.id   d27ec79ac2fb877396da3672ebba38be
#
_cell.length_a   1.000
_cell.length_b   1.000
_cell.length_c   1.000
_cell.angle_alpha   90.00
_cell.angle_beta   90.00
_cell.angle_gamma   90.00
#
_symmetry.space_group_name_H-M   'P 1'
#
loop_
_entity.id
_entity.type
_entity.pdbx_description
1 polymer ?
#
loop_
_entity_poly.entity_id
_entity_poly.type
_entity_poly.pdbx_seq_one_letter_code
_entity_poly.pdbx_strand_id
1 'polypeptide(L)'
;MTTESEPGVYLYWLPLGAGGHSVRLNGRVFEAVAARLERRSTCDLYHSALVVRVPDGRFVIEQAPMRDSNGGARGVVAHGAVGSRRAGRFRIFRYEVRRWRDGVIPDMGEAVESPQRLTDDPSLAQYVLDLVPAVPALVWGRDESQAGEMWNSNSLISWLIARSGLRVESVRPPAGGRAPGWDAGLVVARRQQLAADSVGREPAAG
;
A
#
# COMPACT_ATOMS: atom_id res chain seq x y z
N MET A 1 -11.36 14.71 -15.35
CA MET A 1 -9.99 14.28 -14.93
C MET A 1 -9.63 15.08 -13.69
N THR A 2 -9.47 14.40 -12.56
CA THR A 2 -9.03 15.07 -11.33
C THR A 2 -7.55 15.38 -11.46
N THR A 3 -7.16 16.65 -11.41
CA THR A 3 -5.76 17.07 -11.46
C THR A 3 -5.19 17.10 -10.04
N GLU A 4 -3.99 16.56 -9.83
CA GLU A 4 -3.27 16.62 -8.55
C GLU A 4 -2.81 18.03 -8.17
N SER A 5 -3.50 19.08 -8.57
CA SER A 5 -3.04 20.46 -8.32
C SER A 5 -3.35 20.96 -6.92
N GLU A 6 -4.30 20.36 -6.22
CA GLU A 6 -4.80 20.80 -4.93
C GLU A 6 -4.29 19.93 -3.78
N PRO A 7 -4.25 20.43 -2.53
CA PRO A 7 -3.99 19.61 -1.35
C PRO A 7 -4.95 18.42 -1.26
N GLY A 8 -4.47 17.29 -0.74
CA GLY A 8 -5.29 16.10 -0.60
C GLY A 8 -4.52 14.80 -0.73
N VAL A 9 -5.27 13.70 -0.69
CA VAL A 9 -4.75 12.33 -0.86
C VAL A 9 -5.32 11.75 -2.15
N TYR A 10 -4.44 11.24 -3.00
CA TYR A 10 -4.75 10.70 -4.31
C TYR A 10 -4.27 9.26 -4.41
N LEU A 11 -5.17 8.34 -4.73
CA LEU A 11 -4.88 6.93 -4.94
C LEU A 11 -4.64 6.66 -6.43
N TYR A 12 -3.61 5.87 -6.70
CA TYR A 12 -3.28 5.35 -8.03
C TYR A 12 -3.40 3.85 -8.06
N TRP A 13 -4.09 3.35 -9.07
CA TRP A 13 -4.13 1.94 -9.43
C TRP A 13 -3.23 1.69 -10.62
N LEU A 14 -2.22 0.86 -10.42
CA LEU A 14 -1.17 0.56 -11.39
C LEU A 14 -1.27 -0.90 -11.79
N PRO A 15 -1.37 -1.23 -13.10
CA PRO A 15 -1.40 -2.63 -13.53
C PRO A 15 -0.18 -3.39 -13.02
N LEU A 16 -0.39 -4.57 -12.46
CA LEU A 16 0.70 -5.37 -11.92
C LEU A 16 1.63 -5.81 -13.05
N GLY A 17 2.87 -5.31 -13.01
CA GLY A 17 3.86 -5.55 -14.06
C GLY A 17 4.04 -4.42 -15.07
N ALA A 18 3.40 -3.28 -14.87
CA ALA A 18 3.88 -2.03 -15.44
C ALA A 18 5.37 -1.88 -15.09
N GLY A 19 6.23 -1.56 -16.05
CA GLY A 19 7.67 -1.32 -15.83
C GLY A 19 8.61 -2.53 -15.76
N GLY A 20 8.16 -3.79 -15.88
CA GLY A 20 9.07 -4.93 -15.90
C GLY A 20 8.47 -6.25 -16.36
N HIS A 21 9.12 -6.90 -17.35
CA HIS A 21 8.65 -8.18 -17.91
C HIS A 21 8.55 -9.30 -16.86
N SER A 22 9.47 -9.37 -15.91
CA SER A 22 9.49 -10.41 -14.86
C SER A 22 8.36 -10.25 -13.84
N VAL A 23 8.01 -9.03 -13.46
CA VAL A 23 6.91 -8.75 -12.52
C VAL A 23 5.56 -9.03 -13.20
N ARG A 24 5.43 -8.65 -14.46
CA ARG A 24 4.24 -8.93 -15.29
C ARG A 24 4.00 -10.45 -15.45
N LEU A 25 5.05 -11.22 -15.68
CA LEU A 25 4.94 -12.67 -15.80
C LEU A 25 4.52 -13.31 -14.48
N ASN A 26 5.16 -12.94 -13.37
CA ASN A 26 4.85 -13.45 -12.04
C ASN A 26 3.41 -13.11 -11.62
N GLY A 27 2.95 -11.89 -11.90
CA GLY A 27 1.57 -11.46 -11.64
C GLY A 27 0.56 -12.29 -12.43
N ARG A 28 0.82 -12.53 -13.73
CA ARG A 28 -0.05 -13.37 -14.60
C ARG A 28 -0.09 -14.83 -14.16
N VAL A 29 1.04 -15.39 -13.77
CA VAL A 29 1.11 -16.77 -13.24
C VAL A 29 0.36 -16.87 -11.93
N PHE A 30 0.57 -15.94 -11.01
CA PHE A 30 -0.16 -15.87 -9.74
C PHE A 30 -1.67 -15.82 -9.97
N GLU A 31 -2.12 -14.90 -10.85
CA GLU A 31 -3.54 -14.75 -11.16
C GLU A 31 -4.14 -15.99 -11.84
N ALA A 32 -3.43 -16.61 -12.77
CA ALA A 32 -3.90 -17.83 -13.42
C ALA A 32 -4.09 -18.99 -12.44
N VAL A 33 -3.17 -19.13 -11.47
CA VAL A 33 -3.28 -20.14 -10.39
C VAL A 33 -4.43 -19.80 -9.44
N ALA A 34 -4.53 -18.55 -9.00
CA ALA A 34 -5.60 -18.11 -8.11
C ALA A 34 -6.98 -18.27 -8.75
N ALA A 35 -7.15 -17.81 -9.99
CA ALA A 35 -8.40 -17.94 -10.74
C ALA A 35 -8.82 -19.41 -10.90
N ARG A 36 -7.85 -20.31 -11.18
CA ARG A 36 -8.12 -21.75 -11.29
C ARG A 36 -8.55 -22.36 -9.96
N LEU A 37 -7.90 -22.00 -8.84
CA LEU A 37 -8.28 -22.46 -7.50
C LEU A 37 -9.66 -21.93 -7.08
N GLU A 38 -9.96 -20.68 -7.39
CA GLU A 38 -11.22 -20.02 -7.08
C GLU A 38 -12.33 -20.32 -8.13
N ARG A 39 -12.03 -21.10 -9.19
CA ARG A 39 -12.95 -21.48 -10.27
C ARG A 39 -13.61 -20.25 -10.93
N ARG A 40 -12.87 -19.20 -11.18
CA ARG A 40 -13.28 -17.97 -11.87
C ARG A 40 -12.43 -17.68 -13.10
N SER A 41 -12.85 -16.72 -13.91
CA SER A 41 -12.04 -16.19 -15.00
C SER A 41 -10.85 -15.38 -14.45
N THR A 42 -9.76 -15.31 -15.22
CA THR A 42 -8.63 -14.42 -14.92
C THR A 42 -9.06 -12.96 -15.04
N CYS A 43 -8.49 -12.10 -14.21
CA CYS A 43 -8.74 -10.67 -14.24
C CYS A 43 -7.42 -9.88 -14.15
N ASP A 44 -7.51 -8.58 -14.41
CA ASP A 44 -6.37 -7.70 -14.25
C ASP A 44 -6.04 -7.52 -12.75
N LEU A 45 -4.74 -7.55 -12.45
CA LEU A 45 -4.25 -7.31 -11.11
C LEU A 45 -3.63 -5.92 -11.02
N TYR A 46 -3.95 -5.23 -9.93
CA TYR A 46 -3.44 -3.90 -9.66
C TYR A 46 -2.64 -3.86 -8.36
N HIS A 47 -1.62 -3.05 -8.34
CA HIS A 47 -1.01 -2.56 -7.12
C HIS A 47 -1.36 -1.08 -6.93
N SER A 48 -1.21 -0.59 -5.70
CA SER A 48 -1.61 0.76 -5.35
C SER A 48 -0.46 1.57 -4.78
N ALA A 49 -0.54 2.89 -5.01
CA ALA A 49 0.32 3.89 -4.42
C ALA A 49 -0.51 5.13 -4.06
N LEU A 50 -0.03 5.94 -3.11
CA LEU A 50 -0.64 7.23 -2.80
C LEU A 50 0.27 8.38 -3.25
N VAL A 51 -0.36 9.43 -3.75
CA VAL A 51 0.23 10.75 -3.80
C VAL A 51 -0.49 11.61 -2.76
N VAL A 52 0.28 12.21 -1.87
CA VAL A 52 -0.23 13.11 -0.83
C VAL A 52 0.32 14.49 -1.07
N ARG A 53 -0.57 15.46 -1.16
CA ARG A 53 -0.23 16.89 -1.29
C ARG A 53 -0.65 17.63 -0.04
N VAL A 54 0.33 18.27 0.57
CA VAL A 54 0.19 19.16 1.71
C VAL A 54 0.86 20.49 1.40
N PRO A 55 0.66 21.56 2.20
CA PRO A 55 1.33 22.84 1.99
C PRO A 55 2.84 22.72 1.83
N ASP A 56 3.47 21.80 2.56
CA ASP A 56 4.92 21.58 2.54
C ASP A 56 5.42 20.82 1.30
N GLY A 57 4.55 20.34 0.44
CA GLY A 57 4.96 19.68 -0.80
C GLY A 57 4.13 18.46 -1.20
N ARG A 58 4.66 17.76 -2.20
CA ARG A 58 4.09 16.52 -2.75
C ARG A 58 4.90 15.32 -2.27
N PHE A 59 4.22 14.29 -1.82
CA PHE A 59 4.85 13.05 -1.36
C PHE A 59 4.24 11.85 -2.06
N VAL A 60 5.10 10.90 -2.45
CA VAL A 60 4.69 9.58 -2.91
C VAL A 60 4.85 8.58 -1.76
N ILE A 61 3.80 7.79 -1.51
CA ILE A 61 3.84 6.67 -0.56
C ILE A 61 3.74 5.38 -1.36
N GLU A 62 4.76 4.55 -1.26
CA GLU A 62 4.84 3.27 -1.96
C GLU A 62 5.61 2.22 -1.15
N GLN A 63 5.33 0.96 -1.44
CA GLN A 63 6.14 -0.18 -1.01
C GLN A 63 6.86 -0.73 -2.25
N ALA A 64 8.17 -0.76 -2.21
CA ALA A 64 8.99 -1.18 -3.35
C ALA A 64 10.12 -2.12 -2.93
N PRO A 65 10.58 -3.04 -3.82
CA PRO A 65 11.79 -3.81 -3.58
C PRO A 65 12.99 -2.88 -3.31
N MET A 66 13.83 -3.26 -2.36
CA MET A 66 15.07 -2.54 -2.10
C MET A 66 16.00 -2.68 -3.31
N ARG A 67 16.18 -1.58 -4.06
CA ARG A 67 17.13 -1.51 -5.20
C ARG A 67 18.50 -1.03 -4.71
N ASP A 68 19.52 -1.26 -5.53
CA ASP A 68 20.88 -0.87 -5.19
C ASP A 68 21.03 0.63 -4.93
N SER A 69 21.95 0.96 -4.06
CA SER A 69 22.07 2.17 -3.26
C SER A 69 22.66 3.41 -3.96
N ASN A 70 22.46 3.60 -5.24
CA ASN A 70 22.76 4.90 -5.87
C ASN A 70 21.63 5.91 -5.66
N GLY A 71 20.68 5.60 -4.78
CA GLY A 71 19.54 6.44 -4.49
C GLY A 71 19.81 7.39 -3.33
N GLY A 72 19.80 8.68 -3.62
CA GLY A 72 19.60 9.70 -2.60
C GLY A 72 18.40 9.39 -1.70
N ALA A 73 18.26 10.11 -0.61
CA ALA A 73 17.23 9.90 0.41
C ALA A 73 15.81 9.84 -0.20
N ARG A 74 15.33 8.64 -0.52
CA ARG A 74 13.98 8.40 -1.06
C ARG A 74 12.91 8.41 0.04
N GLY A 75 13.20 9.01 1.20
CA GLY A 75 12.26 9.06 2.30
C GLY A 75 11.87 7.68 2.83
N VAL A 76 12.82 6.75 2.90
CA VAL A 76 12.57 5.41 3.43
C VAL A 76 12.26 5.51 4.91
N VAL A 77 11.11 5.00 5.33
CA VAL A 77 10.62 5.06 6.72
C VAL A 77 10.56 3.69 7.39
N ALA A 78 10.50 2.62 6.61
CA ALA A 78 10.50 1.26 7.12
C ALA A 78 11.11 0.28 6.11
N HIS A 79 11.55 -0.87 6.62
CA HIS A 79 12.07 -1.98 5.83
C HIS A 79 11.40 -3.28 6.29
N GLY A 80 11.20 -4.21 5.37
CA GLY A 80 10.73 -5.55 5.69
C GLY A 80 11.36 -6.62 4.82
N ALA A 81 11.06 -7.87 5.14
CA ALA A 81 11.51 -9.03 4.40
C ALA A 81 10.53 -9.38 3.27
N VAL A 82 11.05 -10.01 2.20
CA VAL A 82 10.27 -10.59 1.11
C VAL A 82 10.31 -12.11 1.24
N GLY A 83 9.15 -12.76 1.21
CA GLY A 83 9.00 -14.22 1.21
C GLY A 83 9.25 -14.89 2.56
N SER A 84 10.27 -14.50 3.32
CA SER A 84 10.46 -14.97 4.70
C SER A 84 11.35 -14.03 5.52
N ARG A 85 11.15 -14.01 6.86
CA ARG A 85 12.00 -13.21 7.77
C ARG A 85 13.48 -13.60 7.68
N ARG A 86 13.78 -14.91 7.52
CA ARG A 86 15.16 -15.40 7.40
C ARG A 86 15.82 -14.93 6.11
N ALA A 87 15.11 -14.90 5.00
CA ALA A 87 15.60 -14.38 3.73
C ALA A 87 15.90 -12.88 3.80
N GLY A 88 15.17 -12.12 4.63
CA GLY A 88 15.35 -10.68 4.82
C GLY A 88 16.74 -10.27 5.36
N ARG A 89 17.59 -11.23 5.78
CA ARG A 89 19.02 -10.96 6.07
C ARG A 89 19.79 -10.57 4.80
N PHE A 90 19.33 -11.01 3.62
CA PHE A 90 19.91 -10.67 2.35
C PHE A 90 19.16 -9.50 1.72
N ARG A 91 19.87 -8.50 1.23
CA ARG A 91 19.32 -7.26 0.70
C ARG A 91 18.33 -7.46 -0.45
N ILE A 92 18.57 -8.43 -1.33
CA ILE A 92 17.70 -8.74 -2.46
C ILE A 92 16.31 -9.26 -2.06
N PHE A 93 16.16 -9.74 -0.81
CA PHE A 93 14.91 -10.20 -0.22
C PHE A 93 14.37 -9.20 0.80
N ARG A 94 14.57 -7.90 0.54
CA ARG A 94 14.03 -6.82 1.35
C ARG A 94 13.20 -5.86 0.51
N TYR A 95 12.24 -5.26 1.16
CA TYR A 95 11.50 -4.12 0.63
C TYR A 95 11.70 -2.91 1.51
N GLU A 96 11.37 -1.75 0.98
CA GLU A 96 11.33 -0.48 1.69
C GLU A 96 9.94 0.15 1.54
N VAL A 97 9.48 0.80 2.59
CA VAL A 97 8.34 1.71 2.59
C VAL A 97 8.89 3.12 2.47
N ARG A 98 8.40 3.86 1.49
CA ARG A 98 8.87 5.20 1.17
C ARG A 98 7.77 6.23 1.44
N ARG A 99 8.17 7.33 2.05
CA ARG A 99 7.45 8.60 2.08
C ARG A 99 8.32 9.61 1.32
N TRP A 100 8.29 9.52 0.01
CA TRP A 100 9.25 10.17 -0.86
C TRP A 100 8.76 11.54 -1.31
N ARG A 101 9.40 12.61 -0.81
CA ARG A 101 9.13 13.98 -1.24
C ARG A 101 9.50 14.14 -2.72
N ASP A 102 8.59 14.70 -3.50
CA ASP A 102 8.69 14.88 -4.96
C ASP A 102 9.03 13.58 -5.71
N GLY A 103 8.66 12.43 -5.11
CA GLY A 103 8.88 11.12 -5.66
C GLY A 103 8.14 10.91 -6.99
N VAL A 104 8.67 9.99 -7.79
CA VAL A 104 8.06 9.60 -9.06
C VAL A 104 7.64 8.14 -8.99
N ILE A 105 6.39 7.87 -9.31
CA ILE A 105 5.89 6.51 -9.55
C ILE A 105 6.27 6.16 -10.98
N PRO A 106 7.17 5.19 -11.24
CA PRO A 106 7.71 4.94 -12.57
C PRO A 106 6.64 4.71 -13.65
N ASP A 107 5.56 4.03 -13.25
CA ASP A 107 4.52 3.55 -14.16
C ASP A 107 3.23 4.38 -14.05
N MET A 108 3.33 5.61 -13.55
CA MET A 108 2.16 6.50 -13.38
C MET A 108 1.39 6.72 -14.69
N GLY A 109 2.07 6.71 -15.83
CA GLY A 109 1.44 6.84 -17.14
C GLY A 109 0.56 5.66 -17.56
N GLU A 110 0.73 4.49 -16.90
CA GLU A 110 -0.08 3.29 -17.12
C GLU A 110 -1.23 3.16 -16.10
N ALA A 111 -1.39 4.13 -15.19
CA ALA A 111 -2.41 4.08 -14.15
C ALA A 111 -3.83 4.09 -14.74
N VAL A 112 -4.68 3.22 -14.21
CA VAL A 112 -6.06 3.00 -14.67
C VAL A 112 -7.04 3.63 -13.68
N GLU A 113 -8.06 4.33 -14.19
CA GLU A 113 -9.07 5.02 -13.37
C GLU A 113 -8.45 5.89 -12.26
N SER A 114 -7.31 6.52 -12.55
CA SER A 114 -6.48 7.26 -11.60
C SER A 114 -6.16 8.68 -12.11
N PRO A 115 -5.87 9.65 -11.21
CA PRO A 115 -5.93 9.51 -9.76
C PRO A 115 -7.37 9.50 -9.23
N GLN A 116 -7.62 8.72 -8.18
CA GLN A 116 -8.83 8.80 -7.39
C GLN A 116 -8.57 9.67 -6.15
N ARG A 117 -9.25 10.83 -6.04
CA ARG A 117 -9.11 11.71 -4.89
C ARG A 117 -9.89 11.15 -3.70
N LEU A 118 -9.19 10.88 -2.59
CA LEU A 118 -9.78 10.32 -1.37
C LEU A 118 -10.22 11.39 -0.38
N THR A 119 -9.52 12.53 -0.35
CA THR A 119 -9.87 13.71 0.47
C THR A 119 -9.22 14.97 -0.10
N ASP A 120 -9.80 16.12 0.19
CA ASP A 120 -9.26 17.45 -0.03
C ASP A 120 -8.89 18.18 1.28
N ASP A 121 -9.10 17.51 2.41
CA ASP A 121 -8.72 18.05 3.73
C ASP A 121 -7.20 18.00 3.92
N PRO A 122 -6.52 19.16 4.03
CA PRO A 122 -5.07 19.20 4.25
C PRO A 122 -4.64 18.58 5.58
N SER A 123 -5.47 18.65 6.61
CA SER A 123 -5.17 18.10 7.93
C SER A 123 -5.18 16.58 7.88
N LEU A 124 -6.16 16.01 7.17
CA LEU A 124 -6.25 14.57 6.97
C LEU A 124 -5.12 14.07 6.05
N ALA A 125 -4.74 14.85 5.03
CA ALA A 125 -3.60 14.55 4.18
C ALA A 125 -2.29 14.54 4.98
N GLN A 126 -2.08 15.52 5.87
CA GLN A 126 -0.93 15.54 6.77
C GLN A 126 -0.93 14.33 7.71
N TYR A 127 -2.08 13.98 8.27
CA TYR A 127 -2.20 12.83 9.15
C TYR A 127 -1.85 11.50 8.45
N VAL A 128 -2.22 11.34 7.18
CA VAL A 128 -1.77 10.19 6.37
C VAL A 128 -0.25 10.11 6.32
N LEU A 129 0.44 11.24 6.08
CA LEU A 129 1.91 11.28 6.05
C LEU A 129 2.54 10.92 7.40
N ASP A 130 1.93 11.35 8.50
CA ASP A 130 2.42 11.11 9.86
C ASP A 130 2.24 9.65 10.28
N LEU A 131 1.26 8.95 9.70
CA LEU A 131 1.02 7.52 9.93
C LEU A 131 2.02 6.60 9.21
N VAL A 132 2.67 7.05 8.12
CA VAL A 132 3.53 6.15 7.31
C VAL A 132 4.63 5.47 8.13
N PRO A 133 5.33 6.13 9.07
CA PRO A 133 6.34 5.46 9.89
C PRO A 133 5.81 4.38 10.83
N ALA A 134 4.50 4.40 11.14
CA ALA A 134 3.85 3.44 12.02
C ALA A 134 3.33 2.18 11.28
N VAL A 135 3.55 2.10 9.97
CA VAL A 135 3.10 0.95 9.18
C VAL A 135 3.75 -0.36 9.64
N PRO A 136 3.00 -1.46 9.78
CA PRO A 136 3.58 -2.75 10.14
C PRO A 136 4.58 -3.26 9.10
N ALA A 137 5.79 -3.61 9.53
CA ALA A 137 6.82 -4.19 8.67
C ALA A 137 6.65 -5.71 8.54
N LEU A 138 5.51 -6.16 8.01
CA LEU A 138 5.19 -7.58 7.80
C LEU A 138 5.94 -8.15 6.59
N VAL A 139 6.05 -9.47 6.49
CA VAL A 139 6.74 -10.13 5.37
C VAL A 139 5.92 -10.01 4.09
N TRP A 140 6.49 -9.37 3.07
CA TRP A 140 5.88 -9.25 1.75
C TRP A 140 5.66 -10.63 1.12
N GLY A 141 4.45 -10.88 0.64
CA GLY A 141 4.04 -12.13 0.03
C GLY A 141 3.69 -13.24 1.03
N ARG A 142 3.47 -12.88 2.32
CA ARG A 142 3.05 -13.81 3.37
C ARG A 142 1.87 -13.26 4.17
N ASP A 143 1.03 -14.15 4.65
CA ASP A 143 -0.04 -13.84 5.60
C ASP A 143 0.45 -14.09 7.04
N GLU A 144 1.43 -13.27 7.49
CA GLU A 144 1.91 -13.36 8.88
C GLU A 144 0.86 -12.91 9.90
N SER A 145 -0.04 -12.06 9.48
CA SER A 145 -1.08 -11.49 10.34
C SER A 145 -2.33 -12.37 10.43
N GLN A 146 -2.38 -13.50 9.71
CA GLN A 146 -3.58 -14.34 9.61
C GLN A 146 -4.81 -13.52 9.19
N ALA A 147 -4.62 -12.65 8.21
CA ALA A 147 -5.64 -11.76 7.67
C ALA A 147 -6.44 -12.38 6.52
N GLY A 148 -6.04 -13.56 6.04
CA GLY A 148 -6.64 -14.26 4.90
C GLY A 148 -6.00 -13.93 3.57
N GLU A 149 -5.17 -12.87 3.49
CA GLU A 149 -4.41 -12.48 2.31
C GLU A 149 -2.96 -12.13 2.68
N MET A 150 -2.08 -12.17 1.66
CA MET A 150 -0.67 -11.78 1.83
C MET A 150 -0.51 -10.27 2.07
N TRP A 151 0.53 -9.90 2.82
CA TRP A 151 0.97 -8.51 2.94
C TRP A 151 1.74 -8.04 1.70
N ASN A 152 1.41 -6.87 1.16
CA ASN A 152 2.08 -6.25 0.01
C ASN A 152 1.79 -4.74 -0.08
N SER A 153 2.08 -4.11 -1.23
CA SER A 153 1.81 -2.68 -1.45
C SER A 153 0.33 -2.29 -1.24
N ASN A 154 -0.61 -3.15 -1.68
CA ASN A 154 -2.03 -2.89 -1.49
C ASN A 154 -2.41 -2.92 0.00
N SER A 155 -1.80 -3.81 0.77
CA SER A 155 -2.00 -3.89 2.23
C SER A 155 -1.49 -2.64 2.94
N LEU A 156 -0.33 -2.12 2.54
CA LEU A 156 0.19 -0.85 3.04
C LEU A 156 -0.82 0.28 2.81
N ILE A 157 -1.30 0.43 1.58
CA ILE A 157 -2.16 1.54 1.19
C ILE A 157 -3.54 1.42 1.86
N SER A 158 -4.16 0.24 1.85
CA SER A 158 -5.45 0.02 2.52
C SER A 158 -5.36 0.23 4.04
N TRP A 159 -4.24 -0.19 4.66
CA TRP A 159 -3.98 0.07 6.07
C TRP A 159 -3.90 1.57 6.37
N LEU A 160 -3.17 2.35 5.56
CA LEU A 160 -3.07 3.81 5.72
C LEU A 160 -4.44 4.48 5.58
N ILE A 161 -5.22 4.11 4.56
CA ILE A 161 -6.57 4.66 4.32
C ILE A 161 -7.47 4.37 5.53
N ALA A 162 -7.49 3.13 6.01
CA ALA A 162 -8.33 2.74 7.15
C ALA A 162 -7.88 3.42 8.45
N ARG A 163 -6.57 3.48 8.72
CA ARG A 163 -6.02 4.08 9.94
C ARG A 163 -6.15 5.60 10.00
N SER A 164 -6.18 6.26 8.85
CA SER A 164 -6.37 7.71 8.77
C SER A 164 -7.84 8.15 8.88
N GLY A 165 -8.80 7.22 8.88
CA GLY A 165 -10.22 7.54 8.89
C GLY A 165 -10.78 7.96 7.52
N LEU A 166 -10.04 7.78 6.45
CA LEU A 166 -10.55 7.92 5.10
C LEU A 166 -11.59 6.86 4.79
N ARG A 167 -12.57 7.20 3.95
CA ARG A 167 -13.67 6.30 3.57
C ARG A 167 -13.17 5.16 2.67
N VAL A 168 -12.79 4.05 3.28
CA VAL A 168 -12.29 2.87 2.57
C VAL A 168 -13.39 2.14 1.79
N GLU A 169 -14.64 2.27 2.22
CA GLU A 169 -15.79 1.59 1.61
C GLU A 169 -16.07 2.06 0.18
N SER A 170 -15.65 3.26 -0.17
CA SER A 170 -15.79 3.82 -1.52
C SER A 170 -14.63 3.45 -2.46
N VAL A 171 -13.58 2.84 -1.92
CA VAL A 171 -12.38 2.50 -2.69
C VAL A 171 -12.52 1.10 -3.29
N ARG A 172 -12.38 1.01 -4.61
CA ARG A 172 -12.40 -0.25 -5.35
C ARG A 172 -11.30 -0.23 -6.41
N PRO A 173 -10.69 -1.39 -6.71
CA PRO A 173 -9.84 -1.49 -7.88
C PRO A 173 -10.65 -1.22 -9.15
N PRO A 174 -9.99 -0.89 -10.27
CA PRO A 174 -10.64 -0.68 -11.57
C PRO A 174 -11.57 -1.82 -11.95
N ALA A 175 -12.60 -1.49 -12.73
CA ALA A 175 -13.68 -2.43 -13.08
C ALA A 175 -13.13 -3.73 -13.66
N GLY A 176 -13.60 -4.88 -13.12
CA GLY A 176 -13.16 -6.20 -13.52
C GLY A 176 -11.78 -6.62 -13.02
N GLY A 177 -11.10 -5.77 -12.25
CA GLY A 177 -9.78 -6.06 -11.69
C GLY A 177 -9.78 -6.39 -10.20
N ARG A 178 -8.61 -6.76 -9.68
CA ARG A 178 -8.38 -7.10 -8.26
C ARG A 178 -7.11 -6.42 -7.73
N ALA A 179 -7.10 -6.18 -6.44
CA ALA A 179 -5.95 -5.69 -5.69
C ALA A 179 -5.59 -6.69 -4.57
N PRO A 180 -4.87 -7.80 -4.87
CA PRO A 180 -4.52 -8.80 -3.87
C PRO A 180 -3.80 -8.17 -2.67
N GLY A 181 -4.13 -8.61 -1.46
CA GLY A 181 -3.58 -8.06 -0.23
C GLY A 181 -4.31 -6.83 0.31
N TRP A 182 -5.30 -6.29 -0.42
CA TRP A 182 -6.06 -5.13 0.05
C TRP A 182 -6.75 -5.40 1.38
N ASP A 183 -7.43 -6.52 1.51
CA ASP A 183 -8.17 -6.88 2.72
C ASP A 183 -7.24 -7.16 3.90
N ALA A 184 -6.01 -7.63 3.66
CA ALA A 184 -5.03 -7.81 4.73
C ALA A 184 -4.71 -6.50 5.46
N GLY A 185 -4.54 -5.39 4.74
CA GLY A 185 -4.33 -4.09 5.35
C GLY A 185 -5.50 -3.64 6.21
N LEU A 186 -6.73 -3.83 5.73
CA LEU A 186 -7.96 -3.47 6.45
C LEU A 186 -8.11 -4.27 7.75
N VAL A 187 -7.87 -5.59 7.69
CA VAL A 187 -7.93 -6.47 8.87
C VAL A 187 -6.90 -6.07 9.92
N VAL A 188 -5.67 -5.80 9.51
CA VAL A 188 -4.60 -5.38 10.43
C VAL A 188 -4.92 -4.02 11.04
N ALA A 189 -5.38 -3.04 10.25
CA ALA A 189 -5.78 -1.73 10.74
C ALA A 189 -6.89 -1.82 11.80
N ARG A 190 -7.94 -2.60 11.52
CA ARG A 190 -9.07 -2.81 12.45
C ARG A 190 -8.61 -3.45 13.76
N ARG A 191 -7.77 -4.48 13.70
CA ARG A 191 -7.25 -5.14 14.93
C ARG A 191 -6.45 -4.19 15.80
N GLN A 192 -5.61 -3.36 15.19
CA GLN A 192 -4.84 -2.35 15.93
C GLN A 192 -5.73 -1.27 16.55
N GLN A 193 -6.81 -0.89 15.89
CA GLN A 193 -7.76 0.06 16.41
C GLN A 193 -8.50 -0.48 17.63
N LEU A 194 -9.02 -1.70 17.53
CA LEU A 194 -9.68 -2.38 18.67
C LEU A 194 -8.75 -2.56 19.88
N ALA A 195 -7.48 -2.89 19.63
CA ALA A 195 -6.48 -3.00 20.69
C ALA A 195 -6.22 -1.65 21.39
N ALA A 196 -6.14 -0.56 20.65
CA ALA A 196 -5.96 0.78 21.21
C ALA A 196 -7.17 1.20 22.03
N ASP A 197 -8.39 0.95 21.55
CA ASP A 197 -9.64 1.26 22.26
C ASP A 197 -9.79 0.47 23.56
N SER A 198 -9.28 -0.78 23.61
CA SER A 198 -9.33 -1.61 24.80
C SER A 198 -8.39 -1.10 25.92
N VAL A 199 -7.20 -0.63 25.54
CA VAL A 199 -6.23 -0.05 26.48
C VAL A 199 -6.72 1.28 27.07
N GLY A 200 -7.41 2.08 26.27
CA GLY A 200 -7.97 3.37 26.71
C GLY A 200 -9.20 3.26 27.63
N ARG A 201 -9.76 2.05 27.79
CA ARG A 201 -10.95 1.78 28.62
C ARG A 201 -10.64 1.14 29.99
N GLU A 202 -9.38 0.91 30.34
CA GLU A 202 -9.09 0.49 31.72
C GLU A 202 -9.45 1.64 32.68
N PRO A 203 -10.42 1.40 33.62
CA PRO A 203 -10.74 2.41 34.62
C PRO A 203 -9.51 2.64 35.49
N ALA A 204 -9.16 3.90 35.70
CA ALA A 204 -8.19 4.27 36.71
C ALA A 204 -8.63 3.58 38.01
N ALA A 205 -7.83 2.60 38.45
CA ALA A 205 -8.06 1.94 39.74
C ALA A 205 -7.95 2.99 40.82
N GLY A 206 -9.09 3.34 41.42
CA GLY A 206 -9.22 4.22 42.54
C GLY A 206 -8.71 3.64 43.84
#